data_641c52cc6f07988d3672b7d5e945ac81
#
_entry.id   641c52cc6f07988d3672b7d5e945ac81
#
_cell.length_a   1.000
_cell.length_b   1.000
_cell.length_c   1.000
_cell.angle_alpha   90.00
_cell.angle_beta   90.00
_cell.angle_gamma   90.00
#
_symmetry.space_group_name_H-M   'P 1'
#
loop_
_entity.id
_entity.type
_entity.pdbx_description
1 polymer ?
#
loop_
_entity_poly.entity_id
_entity_poly.type
_entity_poly.pdbx_seq_one_letter_code
_entity_poly.pdbx_strand_id
1 'polypeptide(L)'
;MLSLLVNLKTYLRYCNSVFLEMCVYILLRSLPDYVPVDKLVELFEWATIITEMGQTLDMQNSECAHVDLSHFTEDTYSAIVKYKTSVYSFYLPIASGLVAAGQDSNCSQLKEITLQMGHYFQAQDDFIDCFGNPEVTGKIGTDIQVGE
;
A
#
# COMPACT_ATOMS: atom_id res chain seq x y z
N MET A 1 31.51 6.10 -8.52
CA MET A 1 31.48 5.21 -7.33
C MET A 1 30.19 5.34 -6.53
N LEU A 2 29.77 6.57 -6.17
CA LEU A 2 28.49 6.78 -5.43
C LEU A 2 27.26 6.30 -6.23
N SER A 3 27.17 6.60 -7.52
CA SER A 3 26.07 6.16 -8.39
C SER A 3 25.96 4.65 -8.52
N LEU A 4 27.09 3.95 -8.54
CA LEU A 4 27.12 2.49 -8.57
C LEU A 4 26.62 1.86 -7.25
N LEU A 5 26.92 2.49 -6.10
CA LEU A 5 26.47 2.04 -4.78
C LEU A 5 24.97 2.31 -4.58
N VAL A 6 24.46 3.44 -5.09
CA VAL A 6 23.02 3.75 -5.09
C VAL A 6 22.26 2.71 -5.95
N ASN A 7 22.76 2.46 -7.16
CA ASN A 7 22.17 1.46 -8.05
C ASN A 7 22.15 0.04 -7.42
N LEU A 8 23.23 -0.36 -6.75
CA LEU A 8 23.31 -1.66 -6.09
C LEU A 8 22.31 -1.76 -4.92
N LYS A 9 22.18 -0.71 -4.10
CA LYS A 9 21.21 -0.69 -3.00
C LYS A 9 19.77 -0.76 -3.51
N THR A 10 19.45 -0.02 -4.57
CA THR A 10 18.13 -0.04 -5.20
C THR A 10 17.82 -1.41 -5.78
N TYR A 11 18.78 -2.02 -6.48
CA TYR A 11 18.64 -3.37 -7.03
C TYR A 11 18.41 -4.43 -5.92
N LEU A 12 19.17 -4.36 -4.83
CA LEU A 12 19.00 -5.27 -3.69
C LEU A 12 17.63 -5.10 -3.01
N ARG A 13 17.14 -3.86 -2.87
CA ARG A 13 15.79 -3.61 -2.34
C ARG A 13 14.73 -4.22 -3.22
N TYR A 14 14.83 -4.04 -4.54
CA TYR A 14 13.92 -4.65 -5.51
C TYR A 14 13.93 -6.18 -5.42
N CYS A 15 15.11 -6.81 -5.44
CA CYS A 15 15.21 -8.26 -5.30
C CYS A 15 14.61 -8.77 -3.98
N ASN A 16 14.84 -8.04 -2.87
CA ASN A 16 14.30 -8.41 -1.57
C ASN A 16 12.78 -8.27 -1.52
N SER A 17 12.19 -7.25 -2.14
CA SER A 17 10.73 -7.09 -2.18
C SER A 17 10.06 -8.22 -2.93
N VAL A 18 10.56 -8.56 -4.12
CA VAL A 18 10.07 -9.70 -4.90
C VAL A 18 10.23 -11.03 -4.14
N PHE A 19 11.37 -11.21 -3.47
CA PHE A 19 11.60 -12.41 -2.65
C PHE A 19 10.60 -12.50 -1.50
N LEU A 20 10.35 -11.41 -0.77
CA LEU A 20 9.40 -11.38 0.35
C LEU A 20 7.96 -11.64 -0.15
N GLU A 21 7.59 -11.07 -1.28
CA GLU A 21 6.28 -11.33 -1.88
C GLU A 21 6.11 -12.82 -2.21
N MET A 22 7.11 -13.45 -2.83
CA MET A 22 7.05 -14.90 -3.10
C MET A 22 6.96 -15.73 -1.81
N CYS A 23 7.58 -15.28 -0.71
CA CYS A 23 7.43 -15.94 0.59
C CYS A 23 5.99 -15.93 1.10
N VAL A 24 5.22 -14.88 0.82
CA VAL A 24 3.79 -14.83 1.18
C VAL A 24 3.02 -15.98 0.53
N TYR A 25 3.21 -16.22 -0.76
CA TYR A 25 2.53 -17.32 -1.47
C TYR A 25 2.97 -18.71 -1.00
N ILE A 26 4.25 -18.86 -0.62
CA ILE A 26 4.74 -20.10 0.00
C ILE A 26 4.04 -20.33 1.35
N LEU A 27 3.90 -19.30 2.17
CA LEU A 27 3.21 -19.38 3.46
C LEU A 27 1.73 -19.68 3.29
N LEU A 28 1.04 -19.01 2.35
CA LEU A 28 -0.37 -19.30 2.06
C LEU A 28 -0.58 -20.77 1.68
N ARG A 29 0.29 -21.33 0.85
CA ARG A 29 0.22 -22.74 0.43
C ARG A 29 0.61 -23.73 1.52
N SER A 30 1.18 -23.28 2.63
CA SER A 30 1.48 -24.11 3.80
C SER A 30 0.31 -24.16 4.81
N LEU A 31 -0.78 -23.44 4.57
CA LEU A 31 -1.96 -23.47 5.43
C LEU A 31 -2.65 -24.84 5.38
N PRO A 32 -3.39 -25.21 6.45
CA PRO A 32 -4.12 -26.48 6.49
C PRO A 32 -5.17 -26.59 5.38
N ASP A 33 -5.47 -27.81 4.96
CA ASP A 33 -6.37 -28.13 3.85
C ASP A 33 -7.82 -27.59 4.01
N TYR A 34 -8.25 -27.31 5.25
CA TYR A 34 -9.58 -26.74 5.49
C TYR A 34 -9.65 -25.23 5.19
N VAL A 35 -8.51 -24.58 4.96
CA VAL A 35 -8.44 -23.17 4.57
C VAL A 35 -8.54 -23.09 3.05
N PRO A 36 -9.40 -22.24 2.48
CA PRO A 36 -9.52 -22.08 1.03
C PRO A 36 -8.36 -21.27 0.45
N VAL A 37 -7.20 -21.91 0.35
CA VAL A 37 -5.92 -21.28 -0.04
C VAL A 37 -6.01 -20.60 -1.41
N ASP A 38 -6.68 -21.21 -2.39
CA ASP A 38 -6.82 -20.63 -3.73
C ASP A 38 -7.50 -19.26 -3.68
N LYS A 39 -8.56 -19.12 -2.87
CA LYS A 39 -9.24 -17.82 -2.68
C LYS A 39 -8.36 -16.78 -1.99
N LEU A 40 -7.51 -17.22 -1.07
CA LEU A 40 -6.53 -16.33 -0.44
C LEU A 40 -5.47 -15.88 -1.44
N VAL A 41 -4.96 -16.77 -2.25
CA VAL A 41 -3.98 -16.44 -3.30
C VAL A 41 -4.59 -15.41 -4.27
N GLU A 42 -5.78 -15.65 -4.80
CA GLU A 42 -6.49 -14.70 -5.67
C GLU A 42 -6.66 -13.32 -5.00
N LEU A 43 -7.00 -13.29 -3.71
CA LEU A 43 -7.18 -12.05 -2.96
C LEU A 43 -5.87 -11.29 -2.80
N PHE A 44 -4.78 -11.98 -2.49
CA PHE A 44 -3.45 -11.38 -2.37
C PHE A 44 -2.92 -10.89 -3.71
N GLU A 45 -3.05 -11.66 -4.77
CA GLU A 45 -2.67 -11.26 -6.14
C GLU A 45 -3.42 -10.01 -6.57
N TRP A 46 -4.74 -9.98 -6.37
CA TRP A 46 -5.55 -8.81 -6.67
C TRP A 46 -5.12 -7.58 -5.85
N ALA A 47 -4.90 -7.74 -4.54
CA ALA A 47 -4.50 -6.63 -3.67
C ALA A 47 -3.13 -6.09 -4.04
N THR A 48 -2.16 -6.95 -4.37
CA THR A 48 -0.82 -6.56 -4.82
C THR A 48 -0.90 -5.74 -6.10
N ILE A 49 -1.60 -6.22 -7.13
CA ILE A 49 -1.73 -5.51 -8.42
C ILE A 49 -2.36 -4.13 -8.20
N ILE A 50 -3.43 -4.04 -7.42
CA ILE A 50 -4.12 -2.77 -7.14
C ILE A 50 -3.22 -1.80 -6.38
N THR A 51 -2.44 -2.30 -5.42
CA THR A 51 -1.52 -1.49 -4.62
C THR A 51 -0.38 -0.93 -5.49
N GLU A 52 0.21 -1.75 -6.35
CA GLU A 52 1.26 -1.32 -7.28
C GLU A 52 0.74 -0.30 -8.32
N MET A 53 -0.51 -0.45 -8.77
CA MET A 53 -1.15 0.57 -9.62
C MET A 53 -1.34 1.89 -8.86
N GLY A 54 -1.74 1.82 -7.59
CA GLY A 54 -1.86 3.00 -6.72
C GLY A 54 -0.51 3.68 -6.49
N GLN A 55 0.54 2.91 -6.23
CA GLN A 55 1.90 3.41 -6.08
C GLN A 55 2.41 4.06 -7.38
N THR A 56 2.10 3.47 -8.53
CA THR A 56 2.47 4.04 -9.83
C THR A 56 1.77 5.37 -10.08
N LEU A 57 0.48 5.47 -9.73
CA LEU A 57 -0.27 6.72 -9.85
C LEU A 57 0.32 7.83 -8.98
N ASP A 58 0.69 7.50 -7.75
CA ASP A 58 1.33 8.42 -6.81
C ASP A 58 2.67 8.93 -7.35
N MET A 59 3.54 8.04 -7.78
CA MET A 59 4.83 8.41 -8.38
C MET A 59 4.69 9.29 -9.62
N GLN A 60 3.71 9.03 -10.49
CA GLN A 60 3.46 9.86 -11.67
C GLN A 60 3.04 11.29 -11.32
N ASN A 61 2.38 11.48 -10.18
CA ASN A 61 2.02 12.82 -9.70
C ASN A 61 3.19 13.53 -9.01
N SER A 62 4.12 12.79 -8.41
CA SER A 62 5.26 13.32 -7.65
C SER A 62 6.49 13.62 -8.52
N GLU A 63 6.73 12.89 -9.62
CA GLU A 63 7.95 12.97 -10.46
C GLU A 63 8.01 14.17 -11.44
N CYS A 64 7.09 15.11 -11.38
CA CYS A 64 7.12 16.27 -12.27
C CYS A 64 8.26 17.22 -11.87
N ALA A 65 9.20 17.50 -12.80
CA ALA A 65 10.29 18.48 -12.64
C ALA A 65 9.78 19.90 -12.31
N HIS A 66 8.51 20.17 -12.55
CA HIS A 66 7.74 21.32 -12.09
C HIS A 66 6.43 20.78 -11.52
N VAL A 67 6.22 20.98 -10.23
CA VAL A 67 4.98 20.59 -9.55
C VAL A 67 3.81 21.33 -10.19
N ASP A 68 2.98 20.61 -10.94
CA ASP A 68 1.74 21.15 -11.49
C ASP A 68 0.61 20.92 -10.48
N LEU A 69 0.29 21.96 -9.72
CA LEU A 69 -0.74 21.89 -8.69
C LEU A 69 -2.15 21.57 -9.24
N SER A 70 -2.38 21.64 -10.55
CA SER A 70 -3.66 21.27 -11.14
C SER A 70 -3.99 19.78 -11.02
N HIS A 71 -2.97 18.93 -10.83
CA HIS A 71 -3.12 17.49 -10.61
C HIS A 71 -3.43 17.13 -9.15
N PHE A 72 -3.18 18.03 -8.21
CA PHE A 72 -3.46 17.83 -6.78
C PHE A 72 -4.94 18.13 -6.48
N THR A 73 -5.80 17.22 -6.91
CA THR A 73 -7.24 17.31 -6.64
C THR A 73 -7.65 16.32 -5.57
N GLU A 74 -8.78 16.60 -4.91
CA GLU A 74 -9.34 15.66 -3.92
C GLU A 74 -9.66 14.28 -4.54
N ASP A 75 -10.09 14.28 -5.81
CA ASP A 75 -10.37 13.03 -6.54
C ASP A 75 -9.09 12.23 -6.78
N THR A 76 -8.00 12.89 -7.20
CA THR A 76 -6.69 12.25 -7.40
C THR A 76 -6.16 11.71 -6.08
N TYR A 77 -6.18 12.51 -5.01
CA TYR A 77 -5.77 12.10 -3.69
C TYR A 77 -6.58 10.89 -3.19
N SER A 78 -7.90 10.95 -3.30
CA SER A 78 -8.79 9.86 -2.90
C SER A 78 -8.51 8.56 -3.68
N ALA A 79 -8.19 8.68 -4.98
CA ALA A 79 -7.83 7.54 -5.80
C ALA A 79 -6.49 6.92 -5.36
N ILE A 80 -5.46 7.75 -5.12
CA ILE A 80 -4.16 7.30 -4.63
C ILE A 80 -4.33 6.57 -3.29
N VAL A 81 -4.97 7.21 -2.32
CA VAL A 81 -5.20 6.63 -0.99
C VAL A 81 -5.95 5.31 -1.06
N LYS A 82 -6.99 5.25 -1.90
CA LYS A 82 -7.79 4.04 -2.09
C LYS A 82 -6.92 2.88 -2.56
N TYR A 83 -6.13 3.08 -3.57
CA TYR A 83 -5.39 2.00 -4.23
C TYR A 83 -4.03 1.73 -3.57
N LYS A 84 -3.27 2.78 -3.22
CA LYS A 84 -1.95 2.66 -2.60
C LYS A 84 -2.02 2.15 -1.16
N THR A 85 -3.03 2.57 -0.37
CA THR A 85 -3.04 2.37 1.09
C THR A 85 -4.21 1.53 1.59
N SER A 86 -5.47 1.88 1.23
CA SER A 86 -6.65 1.31 1.88
C SER A 86 -6.82 -0.19 1.62
N VAL A 87 -6.51 -0.64 0.42
CA VAL A 87 -6.72 -2.04 0.03
C VAL A 87 -5.82 -2.97 0.80
N TYR A 88 -4.50 -2.76 0.78
CA TYR A 88 -3.58 -3.69 1.43
C TYR A 88 -3.57 -3.57 2.95
N SER A 89 -3.78 -2.35 3.49
CA SER A 89 -3.68 -2.10 4.94
C SER A 89 -4.94 -2.50 5.70
N PHE A 90 -6.11 -2.33 5.11
CA PHE A 90 -7.39 -2.50 5.81
C PHE A 90 -8.27 -3.58 5.19
N TYR A 91 -8.52 -3.54 3.89
CA TYR A 91 -9.40 -4.52 3.25
C TYR A 91 -8.77 -5.92 3.24
N LEU A 92 -7.56 -6.07 2.75
CA LEU A 92 -6.88 -7.35 2.60
C LEU A 92 -6.81 -8.15 3.91
N PRO A 93 -6.37 -7.59 5.06
CA PRO A 93 -6.28 -8.36 6.31
C PRO A 93 -7.63 -8.88 6.79
N ILE A 94 -8.68 -8.03 6.73
CA ILE A 94 -10.02 -8.41 7.19
C ILE A 94 -10.64 -9.44 6.23
N ALA A 95 -10.55 -9.19 4.92
CA ALA A 95 -11.05 -10.10 3.90
C ALA A 95 -10.36 -11.48 3.98
N SER A 96 -9.03 -11.49 4.21
CA SER A 96 -8.27 -12.73 4.41
C SER A 96 -8.75 -13.52 5.63
N GLY A 97 -9.01 -12.84 6.74
CA GLY A 97 -9.56 -13.45 7.94
C GLY A 97 -10.94 -14.07 7.69
N LEU A 98 -11.82 -13.37 6.97
CA LEU A 98 -13.14 -13.88 6.60
C LEU A 98 -13.05 -15.10 5.68
N VAL A 99 -12.20 -15.03 4.65
CA VAL A 99 -11.98 -16.16 3.73
C VAL A 99 -11.42 -17.37 4.50
N ALA A 100 -10.43 -17.16 5.36
CA ALA A 100 -9.86 -18.24 6.17
C ALA A 100 -10.89 -18.87 7.12
N ALA A 101 -11.86 -18.09 7.59
CA ALA A 101 -12.98 -18.55 8.40
C ALA A 101 -14.15 -19.16 7.58
N GLY A 102 -14.01 -19.30 6.25
CA GLY A 102 -15.04 -19.80 5.37
C GLY A 102 -16.22 -18.83 5.16
N GLN A 103 -16.01 -17.55 5.45
CA GLN A 103 -17.03 -16.52 5.30
C GLN A 103 -16.86 -15.75 3.97
N ASP A 104 -17.95 -15.09 3.53
CA ASP A 104 -17.89 -14.22 2.35
C ASP A 104 -17.18 -12.90 2.68
N SER A 105 -16.14 -12.60 1.96
CA SER A 105 -15.40 -11.34 2.06
C SER A 105 -15.90 -10.26 1.06
N ASN A 106 -16.80 -10.63 0.14
CA ASN A 106 -17.27 -9.70 -0.90
C ASN A 106 -18.48 -8.86 -0.45
N CYS A 107 -18.41 -8.31 0.75
CA CYS A 107 -19.44 -7.46 1.32
C CYS A 107 -19.19 -5.98 0.98
N SER A 108 -20.18 -5.28 0.44
CA SER A 108 -20.08 -3.85 0.09
C SER A 108 -19.78 -2.99 1.32
N GLN A 109 -20.38 -3.27 2.46
CA GLN A 109 -20.12 -2.56 3.71
C GLN A 109 -18.66 -2.72 4.17
N LEU A 110 -18.09 -3.93 4.04
CA LEU A 110 -16.69 -4.15 4.38
C LEU A 110 -15.78 -3.27 3.51
N LYS A 111 -16.02 -3.24 2.20
CA LYS A 111 -15.24 -2.40 1.29
C LYS A 111 -15.37 -0.92 1.64
N GLU A 112 -16.58 -0.43 1.87
CA GLU A 112 -16.83 0.96 2.22
C GLU A 112 -16.11 1.36 3.51
N ILE A 113 -16.27 0.59 4.58
CA ILE A 113 -15.64 0.88 5.88
C ILE A 113 -14.12 0.86 5.77
N THR A 114 -13.56 -0.15 5.12
CA THR A 114 -12.10 -0.28 5.00
C THR A 114 -11.47 0.80 4.13
N LEU A 115 -12.18 1.27 3.11
CA LEU A 115 -11.74 2.42 2.31
C LEU A 115 -11.75 3.72 3.13
N GLN A 116 -12.78 3.96 3.94
CA GLN A 116 -12.83 5.11 4.84
C GLN A 116 -11.74 5.06 5.91
N MET A 117 -11.49 3.87 6.48
CA MET A 117 -10.38 3.68 7.44
C MET A 117 -9.03 4.02 6.80
N GLY A 118 -8.80 3.56 5.57
CA GLY A 118 -7.57 3.84 4.84
C GLY A 118 -7.41 5.33 4.54
N HIS A 119 -8.50 6.00 4.14
CA HIS A 119 -8.49 7.44 3.90
C HIS A 119 -8.14 8.23 5.17
N TYR A 120 -8.78 7.90 6.29
CA TYR A 120 -8.46 8.51 7.57
C TYR A 120 -7.00 8.28 7.98
N PHE A 121 -6.52 7.04 7.82
CA PHE A 121 -5.14 6.67 8.16
C PHE A 121 -4.12 7.47 7.34
N GLN A 122 -4.32 7.56 6.01
CA GLN A 122 -3.39 8.29 5.15
C GLN A 122 -3.41 9.79 5.47
N ALA A 123 -4.60 10.39 5.60
CA ALA A 123 -4.71 11.80 5.97
C ALA A 123 -4.04 12.10 7.31
N GLN A 124 -4.09 11.17 8.26
CA GLN A 124 -3.38 11.31 9.54
C GLN A 124 -1.86 11.17 9.36
N ASP A 125 -1.39 10.25 8.52
CA ASP A 125 0.04 10.06 8.25
C ASP A 125 0.63 11.30 7.58
N ASP A 126 -0.02 11.84 6.56
CA ASP A 126 0.37 13.07 5.85
C ASP A 126 0.38 14.28 6.80
N PHE A 127 -0.63 14.40 7.67
CA PHE A 127 -0.66 15.44 8.69
C PHE A 127 0.51 15.32 9.66
N ILE A 128 0.81 14.12 10.11
CA ILE A 128 1.94 13.86 11.02
C ILE A 128 3.27 14.11 10.31
N ASP A 129 3.38 13.79 9.04
CA ASP A 129 4.59 14.07 8.26
C ASP A 129 4.85 15.58 8.18
N CYS A 130 3.81 16.37 7.88
CA CYS A 130 3.93 17.83 7.77
C CYS A 130 4.13 18.55 9.11
N PHE A 131 3.46 18.11 10.18
CA PHE A 131 3.31 18.88 11.41
C PHE A 131 3.72 18.13 12.68
N GLY A 132 4.08 16.85 12.57
CA GLY A 132 4.46 16.03 13.71
C GLY A 132 5.79 16.44 14.32
N ASN A 133 5.89 16.35 15.65
CA ASN A 133 7.18 16.54 16.32
C ASN A 133 8.03 15.27 16.16
N PRO A 134 9.21 15.32 15.51
CA PRO A 134 10.09 14.15 15.29
C PRO A 134 10.47 13.42 16.58
N GLU A 135 10.56 14.10 17.72
CA GLU A 135 10.86 13.47 19.02
C GLU A 135 9.73 12.55 19.50
N VAL A 136 8.48 12.83 19.06
CA VAL A 136 7.30 12.04 19.40
C VAL A 136 6.98 11.00 18.35
N THR A 137 7.07 11.38 17.07
CA THR A 137 6.72 10.51 15.93
C THR A 137 7.82 9.51 15.58
N GLY A 138 9.06 9.81 15.93
CA GLY A 138 10.24 9.00 15.59
C GLY A 138 10.66 9.10 14.11
N LYS A 139 9.96 9.94 13.31
CA LYS A 139 10.31 10.19 11.89
C LYS A 139 10.43 11.68 11.62
N ILE A 140 11.31 12.04 10.69
CA ILE A 140 11.40 13.41 10.13
C ILE A 140 10.53 13.40 8.88
N GLY A 141 9.57 14.31 8.79
CA GLY A 141 8.72 14.45 7.62
C GLY A 141 9.49 14.92 6.41
N THR A 142 9.23 14.32 5.27
CA THR A 142 9.93 14.60 3.99
C THR A 142 8.99 14.74 2.81
N ASP A 143 7.70 14.49 2.97
CA ASP A 143 6.74 14.39 1.87
C ASP A 143 6.70 15.69 1.04
N ILE A 144 6.66 16.85 1.68
CA ILE A 144 6.72 18.14 0.98
C ILE A 144 8.06 18.33 0.22
N GLN A 145 9.17 17.78 0.74
CA GLN A 145 10.49 17.94 0.10
C GLN A 145 10.65 17.05 -1.13
N VAL A 146 9.98 15.90 -1.15
CA VAL A 146 10.03 14.94 -2.28
C VAL A 146 8.85 15.10 -3.24
N GLY A 147 7.90 16.01 -2.95
CA GLY A 147 6.78 16.34 -3.81
C GLY A 147 5.61 15.36 -3.71
N GLU A 148 5.50 14.68 -2.59
CA GLU A 148 4.35 13.81 -2.26
C GLU A 148 3.21 14.57 -1.59
#